data_598480aea264caec10b10523465fb624
#
_entry.id   598480aea264caec10b10523465fb624
#
_cell.length_a   1.000
_cell.length_b   1.000
_cell.length_c   1.000
_cell.angle_alpha   90.00
_cell.angle_beta   90.00
_cell.angle_gamma   90.00
#
_symmetry.space_group_name_H-M   'P 1'
#
loop_
_entity.id
_entity.type
_entity.pdbx_description
1 polymer ?
#
loop_
_entity_poly.entity_id
_entity_poly.type
_entity_poly.pdbx_seq_one_letter_code
_entity_poly.pdbx_strand_id
1 'polypeptide(L)'
;AELGGVPDFDVAVDFSTASAFDAVLELCRTRGRALVSGTTGLSEAQHDAMQAAVAVIPVLWASNFSLGVALLHELVERAARVLPGWDCDIVETHHVHKQDAPSGTALTLGDAAAEGGAQARYASIRAGDVVGEHSVLFTTTGERIELAHRATNRDIFASGALHAARLLAGRPPGMHRLRDLFQPHRA
;
A
#
# COMPACT_ATOMS: atom_id res chain seq x y z
N ALA A 1 25.09 -6.35 2.79
CA ALA A 1 25.61 -5.04 2.38
C ALA A 1 26.10 -4.31 3.65
N GLU A 2 27.34 -3.79 3.63
CA GLU A 2 27.81 -2.93 4.72
C GLU A 2 27.15 -1.56 4.57
N LEU A 3 26.24 -1.23 5.47
CA LEU A 3 25.56 0.08 5.54
C LEU A 3 26.35 1.11 6.38
N GLY A 4 27.56 0.76 6.82
CA GLY A 4 28.40 1.61 7.69
C GLY A 4 28.85 2.94 7.07
N GLY A 5 28.92 3.03 5.75
CA GLY A 5 29.33 4.24 5.01
C GLY A 5 28.18 5.11 4.49
N VAL A 6 26.92 4.82 4.87
CA VAL A 6 25.77 5.62 4.42
C VAL A 6 25.84 7.03 5.06
N PRO A 7 25.78 8.12 4.25
CA PRO A 7 25.75 9.49 4.78
C PRO A 7 24.51 9.71 5.66
N ASP A 8 24.45 10.84 6.34
CA ASP A 8 23.26 11.20 7.13
C ASP A 8 22.05 11.43 6.24
N PHE A 9 20.85 11.06 6.71
CA PHE A 9 19.59 11.14 5.98
C PHE A 9 18.43 11.32 6.95
N ASP A 10 17.34 11.86 6.51
CA ASP A 10 16.12 12.01 7.31
C ASP A 10 15.18 10.80 7.18
N VAL A 11 15.10 10.22 5.98
CA VAL A 11 14.23 9.08 5.67
C VAL A 11 14.98 8.10 4.77
N ALA A 12 14.97 6.83 5.12
CA ALA A 12 15.38 5.76 4.21
C ALA A 12 14.19 5.30 3.37
N VAL A 13 14.41 5.11 2.06
CA VAL A 13 13.43 4.51 1.14
C VAL A 13 13.97 3.16 0.70
N ASP A 14 13.28 2.09 1.08
CA ASP A 14 13.69 0.71 0.86
C ASP A 14 12.74 -0.03 -0.10
N PHE A 15 13.27 -0.46 -1.24
CA PHE A 15 12.63 -1.36 -2.22
C PHE A 15 13.61 -2.49 -2.57
N SER A 16 14.28 -3.03 -1.58
CA SER A 16 15.29 -4.06 -1.75
C SER A 16 14.68 -5.47 -1.71
N THR A 17 15.24 -6.35 -0.92
CA THR A 17 14.81 -7.73 -0.73
C THR A 17 14.55 -8.00 0.75
N ALA A 18 13.73 -9.01 1.07
CA ALA A 18 13.50 -9.42 2.45
C ALA A 18 14.80 -9.72 3.21
N SER A 19 15.83 -10.27 2.53
CA SER A 19 17.13 -10.54 3.13
C SER A 19 17.95 -9.29 3.49
N ALA A 20 17.65 -8.12 2.91
CA ALA A 20 18.32 -6.86 3.20
C ALA A 20 17.53 -6.01 4.21
N PHE A 21 16.25 -6.30 4.40
CA PHE A 21 15.31 -5.51 5.20
C PHE A 21 15.80 -5.27 6.64
N ASP A 22 16.29 -6.33 7.32
CA ASP A 22 16.72 -6.24 8.71
C ASP A 22 17.87 -5.23 8.90
N ALA A 23 18.83 -5.21 7.96
CA ALA A 23 19.94 -4.28 7.99
C ALA A 23 19.49 -2.81 7.80
N VAL A 24 18.51 -2.59 6.90
CA VAL A 24 17.94 -1.26 6.65
C VAL A 24 17.13 -0.79 7.86
N LEU A 25 16.29 -1.66 8.43
CA LEU A 25 15.49 -1.37 9.61
C LEU A 25 16.39 -1.00 10.80
N GLU A 26 17.44 -1.80 11.04
CA GLU A 26 18.39 -1.56 12.15
C GLU A 26 19.18 -0.26 11.95
N LEU A 27 19.57 0.07 10.71
CA LEU A 27 20.20 1.36 10.41
C LEU A 27 19.26 2.53 10.78
N CYS A 28 18.01 2.47 10.38
CA CYS A 28 17.01 3.50 10.69
C CYS A 28 16.79 3.62 12.20
N ARG A 29 16.61 2.48 12.87
CA ARG A 29 16.40 2.41 14.33
C ARG A 29 17.59 3.01 15.10
N THR A 30 18.83 2.64 14.75
CA THR A 30 20.04 3.09 15.42
C THR A 30 20.26 4.58 15.24
N ARG A 31 19.91 5.14 14.06
CA ARG A 31 20.06 6.57 13.76
C ARG A 31 18.84 7.42 14.13
N GLY A 32 17.75 6.80 14.62
CA GLY A 32 16.52 7.50 14.91
C GLY A 32 15.87 8.13 13.65
N ARG A 33 15.99 7.47 12.49
CA ARG A 33 15.52 7.98 11.20
C ARG A 33 14.30 7.22 10.72
N ALA A 34 13.45 7.90 9.95
CA ALA A 34 12.23 7.32 9.41
C ALA A 34 12.53 6.27 8.33
N LEU A 35 11.64 5.27 8.21
CA LEU A 35 11.69 4.23 7.18
C LEU A 35 10.41 4.21 6.34
N VAL A 36 10.57 4.33 5.02
CA VAL A 36 9.55 3.98 4.02
C VAL A 36 10.00 2.70 3.33
N SER A 37 9.26 1.62 3.45
CA SER A 37 9.62 0.34 2.81
C SER A 37 8.49 -0.24 1.97
N GLY A 38 8.83 -0.61 0.74
CA GLY A 38 8.02 -1.39 -0.19
C GLY A 38 8.52 -2.82 -0.35
N THR A 39 9.45 -3.27 0.48
CA THR A 39 9.98 -4.64 0.44
C THR A 39 8.90 -5.62 0.83
N THR A 40 8.62 -6.58 -0.04
CA THR A 40 7.63 -7.65 0.14
C THR A 40 8.28 -8.98 0.49
N GLY A 41 7.48 -9.97 0.90
CA GLY A 41 7.97 -11.30 1.27
C GLY A 41 8.69 -11.32 2.62
N LEU A 42 8.39 -10.36 3.50
CA LEU A 42 8.90 -10.33 4.87
C LEU A 42 8.37 -11.53 5.67
N SER A 43 9.24 -12.11 6.48
CA SER A 43 8.87 -13.14 7.46
C SER A 43 8.08 -12.55 8.64
N GLU A 44 7.42 -13.40 9.41
CA GLU A 44 6.75 -13.02 10.66
C GLU A 44 7.73 -12.32 11.63
N ALA A 45 8.93 -12.85 11.79
CA ALA A 45 9.97 -12.25 12.62
C ALA A 45 10.36 -10.82 12.15
N GLN A 46 10.38 -10.57 10.84
CA GLN A 46 10.64 -9.24 10.29
C GLN A 46 9.47 -8.29 10.50
N HIS A 47 8.25 -8.76 10.41
CA HIS A 47 7.07 -7.97 10.79
C HIS A 47 7.09 -7.62 12.28
N ASP A 48 7.46 -8.56 13.16
CA ASP A 48 7.60 -8.31 14.60
C ASP A 48 8.70 -7.30 14.90
N ALA A 49 9.86 -7.41 14.24
CA ALA A 49 10.96 -6.45 14.36
C ALA A 49 10.54 -5.03 13.92
N MET A 50 9.77 -4.94 12.81
CA MET A 50 9.21 -3.68 12.35
C MET A 50 8.22 -3.11 13.36
N GLN A 51 7.34 -3.93 13.93
CA GLN A 51 6.40 -3.51 14.99
C GLN A 51 7.14 -3.02 16.26
N ALA A 52 8.25 -3.62 16.60
CA ALA A 52 9.08 -3.14 17.71
C ALA A 52 9.74 -1.78 17.38
N ALA A 53 10.17 -1.58 16.13
CA ALA A 53 10.83 -0.35 15.71
C ALA A 53 9.90 0.88 15.72
N VAL A 54 8.58 0.71 15.50
CA VAL A 54 7.61 1.83 15.51
C VAL A 54 7.52 2.53 16.86
N ALA A 55 8.00 1.93 17.94
CA ALA A 55 8.09 2.60 19.25
C ALA A 55 9.11 3.73 19.27
N VAL A 56 10.11 3.74 18.37
CA VAL A 56 11.25 4.65 18.39
C VAL A 56 11.47 5.42 17.08
N ILE A 57 10.94 4.95 15.95
CA ILE A 57 11.04 5.63 14.66
C ILE A 57 9.69 5.65 13.93
N PRO A 58 9.45 6.65 13.04
CA PRO A 58 8.34 6.60 12.10
C PRO A 58 8.60 5.53 11.03
N VAL A 59 7.63 4.65 10.80
CA VAL A 59 7.70 3.61 9.77
C VAL A 59 6.46 3.68 8.90
N LEU A 60 6.64 3.60 7.58
CA LEU A 60 5.59 3.36 6.62
C LEU A 60 5.99 2.15 5.78
N TRP A 61 5.26 1.06 5.92
CA TRP A 61 5.39 -0.11 5.07
C TRP A 61 4.11 -0.29 4.26
N ALA A 62 4.27 -0.52 2.96
CA ALA A 62 3.15 -0.82 2.07
C ALA A 62 3.60 -1.73 0.92
N SER A 63 2.76 -2.67 0.52
CA SER A 63 2.98 -3.51 -0.66
C SER A 63 2.72 -2.77 -1.98
N ASN A 64 2.08 -1.60 -1.93
CA ASN A 64 1.77 -0.76 -3.08
C ASN A 64 1.85 0.72 -2.69
N PHE A 65 2.62 1.50 -3.43
CA PHE A 65 2.84 2.94 -3.20
C PHE A 65 2.08 3.84 -4.18
N SER A 66 1.16 3.31 -4.98
CA SER A 66 0.29 4.15 -5.80
C SER A 66 -0.63 5.00 -4.92
N LEU A 67 -0.50 6.33 -5.04
CA LEU A 67 -1.40 7.27 -4.36
C LEU A 67 -2.85 7.09 -4.80
N GLY A 68 -3.05 6.77 -6.10
CA GLY A 68 -4.38 6.51 -6.64
C GLY A 68 -5.01 5.23 -6.03
N VAL A 69 -4.22 4.18 -5.80
CA VAL A 69 -4.69 2.96 -5.12
C VAL A 69 -5.02 3.25 -3.66
N ALA A 70 -4.20 4.04 -2.97
CA ALA A 70 -4.46 4.41 -1.58
C ALA A 70 -5.76 5.21 -1.43
N LEU A 71 -6.04 6.14 -2.35
CA LEU A 71 -7.32 6.85 -2.40
C LEU A 71 -8.47 5.91 -2.76
N LEU A 72 -8.27 5.02 -3.73
CA LEU A 72 -9.30 4.04 -4.11
C LEU A 72 -9.72 3.18 -2.92
N HIS A 73 -8.76 2.76 -2.09
CA HIS A 73 -9.03 2.00 -0.87
C HIS A 73 -9.98 2.74 0.10
N GLU A 74 -9.75 4.04 0.35
CA GLU A 74 -10.66 4.86 1.18
C GLU A 74 -12.06 5.00 0.57
N LEU A 75 -12.12 5.21 -0.76
CA LEU A 75 -13.39 5.34 -1.46
C LEU A 75 -14.19 4.03 -1.43
N VAL A 76 -13.53 2.87 -1.56
CA VAL A 76 -14.17 1.55 -1.48
C VAL A 76 -14.72 1.30 -0.08
N GLU A 77 -13.92 1.53 0.99
CA GLU A 77 -14.37 1.41 2.38
C GLU A 77 -15.60 2.29 2.63
N ARG A 78 -15.54 3.54 2.18
CA ARG A 78 -16.65 4.49 2.34
C ARG A 78 -17.89 4.06 1.55
N ALA A 79 -17.74 3.64 0.29
CA ALA A 79 -18.85 3.17 -0.54
C ALA A 79 -19.54 1.96 0.09
N ALA A 80 -18.77 0.95 0.52
CA ALA A 80 -19.29 -0.23 1.19
C ALA A 80 -20.11 0.14 2.44
N ARG A 81 -19.64 1.12 3.24
CA ARG A 81 -20.31 1.55 4.47
C ARG A 81 -21.66 2.24 4.20
N VAL A 82 -21.77 3.01 3.12
CA VAL A 82 -23.00 3.78 2.81
C VAL A 82 -23.96 3.06 1.86
N LEU A 83 -23.55 1.91 1.30
CA LEU A 83 -24.35 1.10 0.38
C LEU A 83 -24.57 -0.33 0.95
N PRO A 84 -25.18 -0.48 2.13
CA PRO A 84 -25.37 -1.79 2.74
C PRO A 84 -26.26 -2.68 1.87
N GLY A 85 -25.83 -3.94 1.69
CA GLY A 85 -26.58 -4.94 0.91
C GLY A 85 -26.39 -4.86 -0.60
N TRP A 86 -25.55 -3.95 -1.12
CA TRP A 86 -25.17 -3.99 -2.53
C TRP A 86 -24.15 -5.08 -2.78
N ASP A 87 -24.22 -5.72 -3.95
CA ASP A 87 -23.17 -6.62 -4.41
C ASP A 87 -21.86 -5.85 -4.60
N CYS A 88 -20.74 -6.45 -4.22
CA CYS A 88 -19.41 -5.89 -4.41
C CYS A 88 -18.56 -6.84 -5.26
N ASP A 89 -18.17 -6.40 -6.45
CA ASP A 89 -17.32 -7.15 -7.36
C ASP A 89 -16.03 -6.39 -7.65
N ILE A 90 -14.89 -7.09 -7.57
CA ILE A 90 -13.57 -6.53 -7.87
C ILE A 90 -13.04 -7.23 -9.11
N VAL A 91 -12.82 -6.45 -10.17
CA VAL A 91 -12.22 -6.92 -11.42
C VAL A 91 -10.81 -6.32 -11.52
N GLU A 92 -9.81 -7.18 -11.70
CA GLU A 92 -8.43 -6.72 -11.88
C GLU A 92 -7.83 -7.26 -13.18
N THR A 93 -7.00 -6.43 -13.82
CA THR A 93 -6.29 -6.80 -15.06
C THR A 93 -4.81 -6.50 -14.89
N HIS A 94 -3.97 -7.48 -15.20
CA HIS A 94 -2.50 -7.34 -15.22
C HIS A 94 -1.90 -8.03 -16.46
N HIS A 95 -0.61 -7.82 -16.67
CA HIS A 95 0.16 -8.46 -17.74
C HIS A 95 0.12 -9.99 -17.63
N VAL A 96 0.32 -10.66 -18.76
CA VAL A 96 0.22 -12.13 -18.88
C VAL A 96 1.20 -12.91 -17.99
N HIS A 97 2.29 -12.28 -17.53
CA HIS A 97 3.31 -12.93 -16.71
C HIS A 97 3.02 -12.87 -15.19
N LYS A 98 1.94 -12.19 -14.75
CA LYS A 98 1.59 -12.12 -13.34
C LYS A 98 1.00 -13.45 -12.87
N GLN A 99 1.60 -14.04 -11.83
CA GLN A 99 1.27 -15.39 -11.34
C GLN A 99 0.13 -15.40 -10.33
N ASP A 100 0.13 -14.44 -9.40
CA ASP A 100 -0.89 -14.33 -8.34
C ASP A 100 -2.23 -13.85 -8.91
N ALA A 101 -3.32 -14.50 -8.52
CA ALA A 101 -4.70 -14.16 -8.85
C ALA A 101 -5.61 -14.60 -7.68
N PRO A 102 -6.38 -13.68 -7.07
CA PRO A 102 -6.39 -12.24 -7.32
C PRO A 102 -5.06 -11.56 -6.94
N SER A 103 -4.80 -10.36 -7.51
CA SER A 103 -3.62 -9.58 -7.15
C SER A 103 -3.67 -9.11 -5.70
N GLY A 104 -2.50 -8.89 -5.07
CA GLY A 104 -2.43 -8.36 -3.71
C GLY A 104 -3.23 -7.06 -3.53
N THR A 105 -3.22 -6.16 -4.53
CA THR A 105 -4.03 -4.93 -4.51
C THR A 105 -5.54 -5.23 -4.54
N ALA A 106 -5.98 -6.21 -5.33
CA ALA A 106 -7.39 -6.60 -5.33
C ALA A 106 -7.83 -7.16 -3.97
N LEU A 107 -6.96 -7.94 -3.32
CA LEU A 107 -7.24 -8.46 -1.97
C LEU A 107 -7.36 -7.31 -0.95
N THR A 108 -6.43 -6.34 -0.95
CA THR A 108 -6.52 -5.20 -0.02
C THR A 108 -7.74 -4.30 -0.28
N LEU A 109 -8.21 -4.20 -1.54
CA LEU A 109 -9.46 -3.52 -1.85
C LEU A 109 -10.68 -4.30 -1.32
N GLY A 110 -10.61 -5.64 -1.33
CA GLY A 110 -11.63 -6.48 -0.71
C GLY A 110 -11.65 -6.35 0.81
N ASP A 111 -10.49 -6.24 1.44
CA ASP A 111 -10.38 -5.95 2.88
C ASP A 111 -11.03 -4.59 3.21
N ALA A 112 -10.79 -3.56 2.38
CA ALA A 112 -11.45 -2.27 2.53
C ALA A 112 -12.97 -2.35 2.38
N ALA A 113 -13.47 -3.15 1.43
CA ALA A 113 -14.90 -3.39 1.30
C ALA A 113 -15.46 -4.10 2.54
N ALA A 114 -14.73 -5.07 3.11
CA ALA A 114 -15.12 -5.78 4.32
C ALA A 114 -15.12 -4.87 5.56
N GLU A 115 -14.14 -3.96 5.71
CA GLU A 115 -14.13 -2.90 6.73
C GLU A 115 -15.36 -2.00 6.63
N GLY A 116 -15.88 -1.79 5.42
CA GLY A 116 -17.13 -1.07 5.16
C GLY A 116 -18.41 -1.91 5.33
N GLY A 117 -18.29 -3.24 5.50
CA GLY A 117 -19.42 -4.16 5.70
C GLY A 117 -19.89 -4.88 4.44
N ALA A 118 -19.16 -4.81 3.32
CA ALA A 118 -19.46 -5.54 2.09
C ALA A 118 -18.54 -6.75 1.91
N GLN A 119 -19.05 -7.82 1.27
CA GLN A 119 -18.25 -8.98 0.92
C GLN A 119 -17.91 -8.95 -0.57
N ALA A 120 -16.63 -8.90 -0.91
CA ALA A 120 -16.17 -8.79 -2.28
C ALA A 120 -16.06 -10.17 -2.98
N ARG A 121 -16.45 -10.20 -4.25
CA ARG A 121 -16.14 -11.28 -5.20
C ARG A 121 -15.04 -10.79 -6.14
N TYR A 122 -14.26 -11.71 -6.71
CA TYR A 122 -13.07 -11.33 -7.50
C TYR A 122 -13.11 -11.96 -8.90
N ALA A 123 -12.67 -11.19 -9.89
CA ALA A 123 -12.37 -11.65 -11.23
C ALA A 123 -10.99 -11.13 -11.67
N SER A 124 -10.15 -12.02 -12.18
CA SER A 124 -8.79 -11.70 -12.60
C SER A 124 -8.63 -11.88 -14.11
N ILE A 125 -8.12 -10.87 -14.79
CA ILE A 125 -7.80 -10.88 -16.21
C ILE A 125 -6.28 -10.79 -16.38
N ARG A 126 -5.71 -11.54 -17.32
CA ARG A 126 -4.29 -11.47 -17.73
C ARG A 126 -4.23 -11.11 -19.20
N ALA A 127 -3.74 -9.90 -19.52
CA ALA A 127 -3.81 -9.33 -20.85
C ALA A 127 -2.56 -8.49 -21.19
N GLY A 128 -1.89 -8.83 -22.26
CA GLY A 128 -0.78 -8.06 -22.83
C GLY A 128 0.27 -7.67 -21.78
N ASP A 129 0.60 -6.40 -21.76
CA ASP A 129 1.57 -5.76 -20.88
C ASP A 129 0.93 -4.83 -19.83
N VAL A 130 -0.37 -4.99 -19.55
CA VAL A 130 -1.10 -4.16 -18.58
C VAL A 130 -0.37 -4.12 -17.24
N VAL A 131 -0.02 -2.91 -16.81
CA VAL A 131 0.73 -2.69 -15.54
C VAL A 131 -0.10 -3.09 -14.33
N GLY A 132 -1.38 -2.69 -14.31
CA GLY A 132 -2.34 -3.04 -13.28
C GLY A 132 -3.56 -2.13 -13.34
N GLU A 133 -4.72 -2.72 -13.48
CA GLU A 133 -6.01 -2.04 -13.44
C GLU A 133 -6.89 -2.72 -12.40
N HIS A 134 -7.67 -1.94 -11.68
CA HIS A 134 -8.59 -2.43 -10.66
C HIS A 134 -9.88 -1.64 -10.75
N SER A 135 -11.00 -2.34 -10.91
CA SER A 135 -12.35 -1.76 -10.86
C SER A 135 -13.13 -2.44 -9.74
N VAL A 136 -13.71 -1.65 -8.86
CA VAL A 136 -14.61 -2.10 -7.80
C VAL A 136 -16.01 -1.63 -8.16
N LEU A 137 -16.92 -2.59 -8.32
CA LEU A 137 -18.30 -2.36 -8.71
C LEU A 137 -19.21 -2.61 -7.51
N PHE A 138 -20.01 -1.60 -7.15
CA PHE A 138 -21.12 -1.76 -6.24
C PHE A 138 -22.41 -1.76 -7.05
N THR A 139 -23.20 -2.83 -6.98
CA THR A 139 -24.34 -3.06 -7.87
C THR A 139 -25.60 -3.39 -7.08
N THR A 140 -26.71 -2.80 -7.49
CA THR A 140 -28.05 -3.15 -7.02
C THR A 140 -29.04 -3.11 -8.18
N THR A 141 -30.31 -3.40 -7.91
CA THR A 141 -31.35 -3.32 -8.95
C THR A 141 -31.52 -1.88 -9.46
N GLY A 142 -31.22 -1.67 -10.72
CA GLY A 142 -31.45 -0.41 -11.41
C GLY A 142 -30.25 0.55 -11.46
N GLU A 143 -29.19 0.32 -10.66
CA GLU A 143 -28.01 1.19 -10.69
C GLU A 143 -26.72 0.47 -10.30
N ARG A 144 -25.60 1.06 -10.66
CA ARG A 144 -24.24 0.59 -10.35
C ARG A 144 -23.29 1.77 -10.19
N ILE A 145 -22.39 1.67 -9.24
CA ILE A 145 -21.23 2.56 -9.09
C ILE A 145 -19.97 1.78 -9.43
N GLU A 146 -19.08 2.38 -10.18
CA GLU A 146 -17.76 1.85 -10.49
C GLU A 146 -16.68 2.81 -9.98
N LEU A 147 -15.75 2.29 -9.18
CA LEU A 147 -14.55 2.98 -8.72
C LEU A 147 -13.35 2.30 -9.37
N ALA A 148 -12.63 3.00 -10.22
CA ALA A 148 -11.56 2.40 -11.02
C ALA A 148 -10.23 3.15 -10.90
N HIS A 149 -9.13 2.38 -10.87
CA HIS A 149 -7.75 2.86 -10.99
C HIS A 149 -7.04 2.10 -12.11
N ARG A 150 -6.31 2.82 -12.95
CA ARG A 150 -5.48 2.26 -14.02
C ARG A 150 -4.06 2.79 -13.93
N ALA A 151 -3.10 1.88 -13.73
CA ALA A 151 -1.68 2.21 -13.79
C ALA A 151 -1.21 2.10 -15.25
N THR A 152 -0.72 3.19 -15.81
CA THR A 152 -0.18 3.23 -17.17
C THR A 152 1.35 3.19 -17.20
N ASN A 153 2.00 3.47 -16.04
CA ASN A 153 3.44 3.44 -15.86
C ASN A 153 3.77 2.97 -14.43
N ARG A 154 4.88 2.25 -14.27
CA ARG A 154 5.38 1.79 -12.96
C ARG A 154 6.04 2.90 -12.13
N ASP A 155 6.41 4.03 -12.72
CA ASP A 155 7.00 5.18 -12.01
C ASP A 155 6.08 5.77 -10.94
N ILE A 156 4.77 5.48 -11.01
CA ILE A 156 3.81 5.86 -9.96
C ILE A 156 4.19 5.32 -8.59
N PHE A 157 4.82 4.13 -8.51
CA PHE A 157 5.22 3.53 -7.24
C PHE A 157 6.42 4.26 -6.63
N ALA A 158 7.43 4.58 -7.45
CA ALA A 158 8.60 5.36 -7.02
C ALA A 158 8.19 6.78 -6.61
N SER A 159 7.34 7.44 -7.41
CA SER A 159 6.80 8.76 -7.10
C SER A 159 6.00 8.77 -5.81
N GLY A 160 5.17 7.75 -5.58
CA GLY A 160 4.39 7.60 -4.35
C GLY A 160 5.28 7.36 -3.13
N ALA A 161 6.34 6.55 -3.25
CA ALA A 161 7.29 6.33 -2.18
C ALA A 161 8.07 7.60 -1.79
N LEU A 162 8.50 8.39 -2.79
CA LEU A 162 9.15 9.68 -2.54
C LEU A 162 8.19 10.70 -1.92
N HIS A 163 6.92 10.68 -2.33
CA HIS A 163 5.88 11.50 -1.70
C HIS A 163 5.68 11.09 -0.24
N ALA A 164 5.55 9.78 0.03
CA ALA A 164 5.46 9.25 1.38
C ALA A 164 6.66 9.64 2.24
N ALA A 165 7.89 9.53 1.71
CA ALA A 165 9.10 9.90 2.43
C ALA A 165 9.10 11.38 2.85
N ARG A 166 8.69 12.28 1.95
CA ARG A 166 8.60 13.73 2.27
C ARG A 166 7.60 14.00 3.40
N LEU A 167 6.48 13.29 3.43
CA LEU A 167 5.45 13.49 4.43
C LEU A 167 5.76 12.75 5.75
N LEU A 168 6.57 11.69 5.71
CA LEU A 168 6.99 10.95 6.88
C LEU A 168 8.13 11.65 7.64
N ALA A 169 8.93 12.46 6.93
CA ALA A 169 10.00 13.23 7.54
C ALA A 169 9.46 14.11 8.68
N GLY A 170 10.04 13.96 9.88
CA GLY A 170 9.66 14.72 11.06
C GLY A 170 8.36 14.26 11.76
N ARG A 171 7.71 13.17 11.27
CA ARG A 171 6.59 12.55 11.99
C ARG A 171 7.07 11.90 13.29
N PRO A 172 6.20 11.81 14.30
CA PRO A 172 6.52 11.06 15.51
C PRO A 172 6.67 9.56 15.22
N PRO A 173 7.40 8.82 16.07
CA PRO A 173 7.45 7.37 16.03
C PRO A 173 6.04 6.77 15.93
N GLY A 174 5.93 5.69 15.16
CA GLY A 174 4.65 5.02 14.93
C GLY A 174 4.57 4.34 13.58
N MET A 175 3.57 3.47 13.41
CA MET A 175 3.20 2.92 12.11
C MET A 175 2.30 3.91 11.38
N HIS A 176 2.76 4.40 10.22
CA HIS A 176 2.01 5.31 9.36
C HIS A 176 1.51 4.57 8.12
N ARG A 177 0.31 4.88 7.68
CA ARG A 177 -0.26 4.35 6.44
C ARG A 177 -0.17 5.40 5.34
N LEU A 178 -0.04 4.98 4.09
CA LEU A 178 0.01 5.90 2.96
C LEU A 178 -1.23 6.81 2.91
N ARG A 179 -2.41 6.28 3.19
CA ARG A 179 -3.67 7.03 3.26
C ARG A 179 -3.68 8.12 4.35
N ASP A 180 -3.03 7.89 5.48
CA ASP A 180 -3.01 8.84 6.60
C ASP A 180 -2.19 10.11 6.24
N LEU A 181 -1.34 10.01 5.22
CA LEU A 181 -0.51 11.10 4.75
C LEU A 181 -1.25 12.08 3.82
N PHE A 182 -2.43 11.71 3.31
CA PHE A 182 -3.25 12.62 2.48
C PHE A 182 -4.04 13.64 3.30
N GLN A 183 -4.22 13.39 4.58
CA GLN A 183 -4.94 14.33 5.42
C GLN A 183 -4.02 15.50 5.81
N PRO A 184 -4.44 16.77 5.59
CA PRO A 184 -3.72 17.89 6.14
C PRO A 184 -3.66 17.70 7.67
N HIS A 185 -2.48 17.96 8.27
CA HIS A 185 -2.35 18.02 9.70
C HIS A 185 -3.49 18.90 10.25
N ARG A 186 -4.41 18.34 11.01
CA ARG A 186 -5.24 19.17 11.89
C ARG A 186 -4.28 19.74 12.93
N ALA A 187 -3.98 21.03 12.74
CA ALA A 187 -3.26 21.82 13.71
C ALA A 187 -4.01 21.87 15.04
#